data_b5abec71c8a27d65eba958a66542e43f
#
_entry.id   b5abec71c8a27d65eba958a66542e43f
#
_cell.length_a   1.000
_cell.length_b   1.000
_cell.length_c   1.000
_cell.angle_alpha   90.00
_cell.angle_beta   90.00
_cell.angle_gamma   90.00
#
_symmetry.space_group_name_H-M   'P 1'
#
loop_
_entity.id
_entity.type
_entity.pdbx_description
1 polymer ?
#
loop_
_entity_poly.entity_id
_entity_poly.type
_entity_poly.pdbx_seq_one_letter_code
_entity_poly.pdbx_strand_id
1 'polypeptide(L)'
;MNDWLKFEKNGLVVTLTMNRPDIRNPLGEPEDVINFEEASKLINDDRDIRCVILTGAGKAFSAGGNVKNMQNKSGNFSGSSVGLRERYKTGIHKIIKAIWNIEVPVIAAINGPAIGLGN
;
A
#
# COMPACT_ATOMS: atom_id res chain seq x y z
N MET A 1 -7.12 4.72 -10.78
CA MET A 1 -6.06 4.77 -9.73
C MET A 1 -5.54 6.20 -9.66
N ASN A 2 -5.29 6.72 -8.48
CA ASN A 2 -4.77 8.08 -8.37
C ASN A 2 -3.23 8.11 -8.30
N ASP A 3 -2.66 9.32 -8.23
CA ASP A 3 -1.21 9.51 -8.41
C ASP A 3 -0.34 9.01 -7.26
N TRP A 4 -0.91 8.66 -6.11
CA TRP A 4 -0.06 8.25 -5.01
C TRP A 4 0.46 6.81 -5.14
N LEU A 5 -0.26 5.95 -5.83
CA LEU A 5 0.24 4.62 -6.18
C LEU A 5 0.48 4.58 -7.68
N LYS A 6 1.73 4.76 -8.07
CA LYS A 6 2.10 4.70 -9.49
C LYS A 6 2.10 3.26 -9.98
N PHE A 7 1.48 3.06 -11.12
CA PHE A 7 1.43 1.77 -11.79
C PHE A 7 2.15 1.91 -13.13
N GLU A 8 3.31 1.29 -13.25
CA GLU A 8 4.12 1.38 -14.44
C GLU A 8 4.40 -0.02 -15.00
N LYS A 9 3.85 -0.30 -16.17
CA LYS A 9 4.11 -1.56 -16.88
C LYS A 9 5.25 -1.35 -17.88
N ASN A 10 6.30 -2.14 -17.74
CA ASN A 10 7.43 -2.15 -18.66
C ASN A 10 7.70 -3.59 -19.10
N GLY A 11 7.27 -3.93 -20.31
CA GLY A 11 7.35 -5.31 -20.79
C GLY A 11 6.48 -6.24 -19.95
N LEU A 12 7.11 -7.23 -19.34
CA LEU A 12 6.44 -8.25 -18.51
C LEU A 12 6.45 -7.91 -17.01
N VAL A 13 6.97 -6.75 -16.65
CA VAL A 13 7.14 -6.33 -15.25
C VAL A 13 6.29 -5.11 -14.96
N VAL A 14 5.57 -5.13 -13.85
CA VAL A 14 4.87 -3.97 -13.32
C VAL A 14 5.63 -3.47 -12.09
N THR A 15 5.87 -2.17 -12.05
CA THR A 15 6.40 -1.51 -10.87
C THR A 15 5.29 -0.70 -10.21
N LEU A 16 5.01 -1.01 -8.96
CA LEU A 16 4.11 -0.25 -8.10
C LEU A 16 4.96 0.62 -7.18
N THR A 17 4.79 1.92 -7.29
CA THR A 17 5.55 2.88 -6.47
C THR A 17 4.62 3.63 -5.55
N MET A 18 4.82 3.49 -4.25
CA MET A 18 4.15 4.32 -3.25
C MET A 18 4.73 5.72 -3.36
N ASN A 19 3.90 6.71 -3.66
CA ASN A 19 4.35 8.03 -4.09
C ASN A 19 3.82 9.18 -3.23
N ARG A 20 4.11 9.10 -1.94
CA ARG A 20 3.93 10.21 -0.99
C ARG A 20 5.25 10.44 -0.26
N PRO A 21 6.33 10.81 -1.00
CA PRO A 21 7.67 10.90 -0.40
C PRO A 21 7.77 11.95 0.69
N ASP A 22 7.00 13.04 0.61
CA ASP A 22 7.00 14.13 1.58
C ASP A 22 6.66 13.67 3.00
N ILE A 23 5.83 12.65 3.11
CA ILE A 23 5.38 12.09 4.39
C ILE A 23 5.81 10.63 4.57
N ARG A 24 6.77 10.18 3.76
CA ARG A 24 7.41 8.87 3.84
C ARG A 24 6.47 7.69 3.60
N ASN A 25 5.53 7.87 2.68
CA ASN A 25 4.65 6.81 2.19
C ASN A 25 3.87 6.08 3.29
N PRO A 26 3.08 6.80 4.10
CA PRO A 26 2.23 6.12 5.10
C PRO A 26 1.11 5.36 4.41
N LEU A 27 0.59 4.35 5.09
CA LEU A 27 -0.49 3.51 4.62
C LEU A 27 -1.66 3.54 5.61
N GLY A 28 -2.88 3.33 5.11
CA GLY A 28 -4.03 3.13 5.98
C GLY A 28 -5.27 3.94 5.64
N GLU A 29 -5.20 4.86 4.69
CA GLU A 29 -6.39 5.60 4.28
C GLU A 29 -7.29 4.76 3.38
N PRO A 30 -8.61 5.03 3.34
CA PRO A 30 -9.52 4.25 2.49
C PRO A 30 -9.14 4.22 1.01
N GLU A 31 -8.60 5.32 0.49
CA GLU A 31 -8.14 5.37 -0.91
C GLU A 31 -6.96 4.43 -1.17
N ASP A 32 -6.16 4.14 -0.15
CA ASP A 32 -5.03 3.22 -0.27
C ASP A 32 -5.53 1.80 -0.56
N VAL A 33 -6.60 1.40 0.12
CA VAL A 33 -7.25 0.11 -0.12
C VAL A 33 -7.70 0.01 -1.57
N ILE A 34 -8.41 1.03 -2.03
CA ILE A 34 -8.95 1.07 -3.41
C ILE A 34 -7.81 0.96 -4.42
N ASN A 35 -6.74 1.71 -4.21
CA ASN A 35 -5.60 1.72 -5.14
C ASN A 35 -4.90 0.36 -5.20
N PHE A 36 -4.66 -0.28 -4.06
CA PHE A 36 -4.03 -1.60 -4.04
C PHE A 36 -4.96 -2.68 -4.59
N GLU A 37 -6.26 -2.61 -4.33
CA GLU A 37 -7.22 -3.56 -4.90
C GLU A 37 -7.31 -3.42 -6.42
N GLU A 38 -7.35 -2.20 -6.94
CA GLU A 38 -7.32 -1.96 -8.38
C GLU A 38 -6.04 -2.45 -9.02
N ALA A 39 -4.89 -2.17 -8.41
CA ALA A 39 -3.60 -2.63 -8.92
C ALA A 39 -3.53 -4.16 -8.96
N SER A 40 -3.96 -4.82 -7.89
CA SER A 40 -3.99 -6.28 -7.81
C SER A 40 -4.88 -6.86 -8.92
N LYS A 41 -6.05 -6.28 -9.13
CA LYS A 41 -6.97 -6.72 -10.17
C LYS A 41 -6.37 -6.56 -11.57
N LEU A 42 -5.78 -5.39 -11.86
CA LEU A 42 -5.14 -5.13 -13.15
C LEU A 42 -4.02 -6.13 -13.42
N ILE A 43 -3.23 -6.45 -12.40
CA ILE A 43 -2.13 -7.41 -12.54
C ILE A 43 -2.66 -8.81 -12.79
N ASN A 44 -3.64 -9.24 -12.02
CA ASN A 44 -4.18 -10.60 -12.13
C ASN A 44 -4.95 -10.81 -13.44
N ASP A 45 -5.57 -9.74 -13.96
CA ASP A 45 -6.31 -9.81 -15.22
C ASP A 45 -5.39 -9.74 -16.45
N ASP A 46 -4.15 -9.29 -16.31
CA ASP A 46 -3.20 -9.17 -17.42
C ASP A 46 -2.24 -10.36 -17.44
N ARG A 47 -2.46 -11.25 -18.38
CA ARG A 47 -1.68 -12.50 -18.50
C ARG A 47 -0.24 -12.31 -18.98
N ASP A 48 0.09 -11.14 -19.49
CA ASP A 48 1.46 -10.82 -19.91
C ASP A 48 2.37 -10.46 -18.75
N ILE A 49 1.80 -10.05 -17.61
CA ILE A 49 2.61 -9.68 -16.44
C ILE A 49 3.16 -10.95 -15.78
N ARG A 50 4.48 -10.95 -15.55
CA ARG A 50 5.19 -12.08 -14.93
C ARG A 50 5.72 -11.78 -13.55
N CYS A 51 5.86 -10.51 -13.20
CA CYS A 51 6.48 -10.10 -11.95
C CYS A 51 6.03 -8.70 -11.59
N VAL A 52 5.98 -8.42 -10.29
CA VAL A 52 5.68 -7.10 -9.75
C VAL A 52 6.83 -6.67 -8.86
N ILE A 53 7.24 -5.42 -9.02
CA ILE A 53 8.18 -4.77 -8.11
C ILE A 53 7.38 -3.74 -7.29
N LEU A 54 7.46 -3.84 -5.98
CA LEU A 54 6.86 -2.87 -5.07
C LEU A 54 7.97 -2.05 -4.43
N THR A 55 7.89 -0.74 -4.57
CA THR A 55 8.90 0.17 -4.02
C THR A 55 8.23 1.45 -3.51
N GLY A 56 9.02 2.32 -2.89
CA GLY A 56 8.58 3.63 -2.43
C GLY A 56 9.37 4.75 -3.07
N ALA A 57 8.73 5.88 -3.30
CA ALA A 57 9.40 7.08 -3.76
C ALA A 57 10.10 7.77 -2.57
N GLY A 58 11.24 8.40 -2.85
CA GLY A 58 11.98 9.18 -1.85
C GLY A 58 12.82 8.34 -0.91
N LYS A 59 12.91 8.78 0.34
CA LYS A 59 13.87 8.25 1.32
C LYS A 59 13.37 7.03 2.08
N ALA A 60 12.07 6.72 2.02
CA ALA A 60 11.48 5.61 2.75
C ALA A 60 10.73 4.69 1.82
N PHE A 61 10.71 3.41 2.15
CA PHE A 61 9.80 2.45 1.52
C PHE A 61 8.37 2.75 2.00
N SER A 62 8.13 2.63 3.29
CA SER A 62 6.88 3.04 3.91
C SER A 62 7.09 3.29 5.40
N ALA A 63 6.48 4.35 5.91
CA ALA A 63 6.46 4.65 7.34
C ALA A 63 5.39 3.84 8.10
N GLY A 64 4.58 3.06 7.39
CA GLY A 64 3.47 2.32 8.00
C GLY A 64 2.27 3.21 8.26
N GLY A 65 1.57 2.99 9.38
CA GLY A 65 0.42 3.82 9.74
C GLY A 65 0.82 5.26 10.03
N ASN A 66 -0.11 6.19 9.81
CA ASN A 66 0.15 7.60 10.05
C ASN A 66 0.22 7.88 11.56
N VAL A 67 1.41 8.20 12.05
CA VAL A 67 1.68 8.41 13.48
C VAL A 67 0.87 9.58 14.05
N LYS A 68 0.68 10.64 13.27
CA LYS A 68 -0.14 11.78 13.70
C LYS A 68 -1.59 11.38 13.92
N ASN A 69 -2.13 10.56 13.01
CA ASN A 69 -3.49 10.05 13.16
C ASN A 69 -3.61 9.13 14.38
N MET A 70 -2.59 8.33 14.67
CA MET A 70 -2.54 7.50 15.86
C MET A 70 -2.56 8.34 17.14
N GLN A 71 -1.71 9.36 17.23
CA GLN A 71 -1.62 10.25 18.39
C GLN A 71 -2.91 11.01 18.63
N ASN A 72 -3.52 11.50 17.57
CA ASN A 72 -4.74 12.32 17.64
C ASN A 72 -6.01 11.47 17.59
N LYS A 73 -5.89 10.13 17.49
CA LYS A 73 -7.02 9.22 17.29
C LYS A 73 -7.94 9.67 16.16
N SER A 74 -7.32 10.13 15.06
CA SER A 74 -8.02 10.60 13.86
C SER A 74 -7.82 9.63 12.69
N GLY A 75 -8.56 9.85 11.60
CA GLY A 75 -8.51 8.97 10.45
C GLY A 75 -8.90 7.55 10.83
N ASN A 76 -8.08 6.57 10.44
CA ASN A 76 -8.30 5.16 10.75
C ASN A 76 -8.11 4.81 12.23
N PHE A 77 -7.59 5.75 13.04
CA PHE A 77 -7.31 5.52 14.45
C PHE A 77 -8.27 6.29 15.37
N SER A 78 -9.33 6.88 14.82
CA SER A 78 -10.36 7.58 15.59
C SER A 78 -11.40 6.61 16.16
N GLY A 79 -12.06 7.02 17.26
CA GLY A 79 -13.16 6.28 17.85
C GLY A 79 -12.75 5.29 18.93
N SER A 80 -13.66 4.38 19.26
CA SER A 80 -13.46 3.36 20.30
C SER A 80 -12.55 2.23 19.84
N SER A 81 -12.13 1.38 20.79
CA SER A 81 -11.33 0.19 20.48
C SER A 81 -12.02 -0.72 19.47
N VAL A 82 -13.35 -0.87 19.57
CA VAL A 82 -14.14 -1.67 18.62
C VAL A 82 -14.13 -1.02 17.24
N GLY A 83 -14.30 0.30 17.17
CA GLY A 83 -14.25 1.05 15.92
C GLY A 83 -12.88 0.99 15.27
N LEU A 84 -11.80 1.05 16.05
CA LEU A 84 -10.44 0.88 15.54
C LEU A 84 -10.23 -0.52 14.96
N ARG A 85 -10.69 -1.56 15.66
CA ARG A 85 -10.61 -2.94 15.17
C ARG A 85 -11.29 -3.08 13.81
N GLU A 86 -12.50 -2.54 13.65
CA GLU A 86 -13.24 -2.60 12.39
C GLU A 86 -12.51 -1.85 11.27
N ARG A 87 -11.93 -0.70 11.56
CA ARG A 87 -11.17 0.06 10.57
C ARG A 87 -9.91 -0.65 10.13
N TYR A 88 -9.19 -1.30 11.05
CA TYR A 88 -8.05 -2.15 10.71
C TYR A 88 -8.50 -3.28 9.79
N LYS A 89 -9.61 -3.96 10.16
CA LYS A 89 -10.13 -5.09 9.41
C LYS A 89 -10.59 -4.70 8.00
N THR A 90 -11.27 -3.55 7.86
CA THR A 90 -11.83 -3.09 6.59
C THR A 90 -10.86 -2.24 5.76
N GLY A 91 -9.83 -1.70 6.38
CA GLY A 91 -8.84 -0.83 5.73
C GLY A 91 -7.48 -1.50 5.60
N ILE A 92 -6.68 -1.44 6.66
CA ILE A 92 -5.27 -1.86 6.64
C ILE A 92 -5.10 -3.32 6.22
N HIS A 93 -5.92 -4.22 6.78
CA HIS A 93 -5.86 -5.64 6.43
C HIS A 93 -6.20 -5.90 4.97
N LYS A 94 -7.06 -5.07 4.37
CA LYS A 94 -7.39 -5.21 2.95
C LYS A 94 -6.23 -4.83 2.03
N ILE A 95 -5.39 -3.89 2.43
CA ILE A 95 -4.17 -3.56 1.69
C ILE A 95 -3.26 -4.80 1.65
N ILE A 96 -3.03 -5.40 2.80
CA ILE A 96 -2.19 -6.61 2.90
C ILE A 96 -2.78 -7.74 2.06
N LYS A 97 -4.08 -7.96 2.15
CA LYS A 97 -4.77 -8.99 1.36
C LYS A 97 -4.69 -8.72 -0.14
N ALA A 98 -4.81 -7.47 -0.56
CA ALA A 98 -4.70 -7.10 -1.97
C ALA A 98 -3.32 -7.47 -2.52
N ILE A 99 -2.27 -7.18 -1.79
CA ILE A 99 -0.89 -7.54 -2.18
C ILE A 99 -0.72 -9.06 -2.17
N TRP A 100 -1.22 -9.71 -1.13
CA TRP A 100 -1.16 -11.18 -1.01
C TRP A 100 -1.86 -11.90 -2.15
N ASN A 101 -2.95 -11.31 -2.66
CA ASN A 101 -3.75 -11.91 -3.74
C ASN A 101 -3.16 -11.71 -5.14
N ILE A 102 -2.06 -10.97 -5.27
CA ILE A 102 -1.34 -10.88 -6.55
C ILE A 102 -0.79 -12.27 -6.88
N GLU A 103 -1.17 -12.78 -8.05
CA GLU A 103 -0.88 -14.17 -8.44
C GLU A 103 0.53 -14.37 -9.00
N VAL A 104 1.22 -13.32 -9.36
CA VAL A 104 2.62 -13.39 -9.83
C VAL A 104 3.56 -13.01 -8.68
N PRO A 105 4.86 -13.38 -8.77
CA PRO A 105 5.83 -12.99 -7.75
C PRO A 105 5.88 -11.48 -7.54
N VAL A 106 5.91 -11.06 -6.28
CA VAL A 106 6.07 -9.67 -5.88
C VAL A 106 7.43 -9.52 -5.21
N ILE A 107 8.25 -8.63 -5.73
CA ILE A 107 9.57 -8.33 -5.18
C ILE A 107 9.50 -6.97 -4.52
N ALA A 108 9.80 -6.91 -3.22
CA ALA A 108 9.91 -5.65 -2.52
C ALA A 108 11.29 -5.05 -2.75
N ALA A 109 11.34 -3.95 -3.49
CA ALA A 109 12.56 -3.17 -3.65
C ALA A 109 12.60 -2.10 -2.56
N ILE A 110 13.17 -2.46 -1.42
CA ILE A 110 13.14 -1.64 -0.21
C ILE A 110 14.21 -0.56 -0.29
N ASN A 111 13.77 0.67 -0.54
CA ASN A 111 14.64 1.82 -0.80
C ASN A 111 15.02 2.62 0.45
N GLY A 112 14.51 2.23 1.61
CA GLY A 112 14.75 2.91 2.89
C GLY A 112 13.94 2.27 4.00
N PRO A 113 13.68 2.97 5.10
CA PRO A 113 12.94 2.40 6.23
C PRO A 113 11.59 1.82 5.82
N ALA A 114 11.29 0.62 6.32
CA ALA A 114 10.02 -0.07 6.17
C ALA A 114 9.54 -0.42 7.58
N ILE A 115 8.59 0.37 8.09
CA ILE A 115 8.25 0.39 9.51
C ILE A 115 6.81 -0.05 9.73
N GLY A 116 6.58 -0.86 10.77
CA GLY A 116 5.24 -1.31 11.13
C GLY A 116 4.51 -1.96 9.97
N LEU A 117 3.39 -1.39 9.58
CA LEU A 117 2.60 -1.86 8.43
C LEU A 117 3.41 -1.85 7.12
N GLY A 118 4.39 -0.93 7.00
CA GLY A 118 5.26 -0.85 5.83
C GLY A 118 6.24 -2.02 5.71
N ASN A 119 6.46 -2.70 6.80
CA ASN A 119 7.32 -3.88 6.82
C ASN A 119 6.54 -5.12 6.35
#